data_baca576f3c3fceabfab402bca4eef962
#
_entry.id   baca576f3c3fceabfab402bca4eef962
#
_cell.length_a   1.000
_cell.length_b   1.000
_cell.length_c   1.000
_cell.angle_alpha   90.00
_cell.angle_beta   90.00
_cell.angle_gamma   90.00
#
_symmetry.space_group_name_H-M   'P 1'
#
loop_
_entity.id
_entity.type
_entity.pdbx_description
1 polymer ?
#
loop_
_entity_poly.entity_id
_entity_poly.type
_entity_poly.pdbx_seq_one_letter_code
_entity_poly.pdbx_strand_id
1 'polypeptide(L)'
;MYMQTYKSYNMEENKPMFPTEEVTLPSKGLIYPQDNPLAKGVLEMKYMTAKEEDILTNESYIKNGSVIDKLLEALIVTPINYNDLIVGDKNAIMIAARVLGYGKDYTFELDGEEHRVDLTEVKDKLIKEEHLQGKGKNEFEFTLPTVKKSITFKLITHADEKKIENEVKGLKKMNKNSSAEYTTRLKHTILSVEGDYERKTVRQFVENGLLARDARALREYIKEIQPDVDLTYDLENAAGDVKGVKIPIGITFFWPDSEL
;
A
#
# COMPACT_ATOMS: atom_id res chain seq x y z
N MET A 1 38.19 -20.16 49.48
CA MET A 1 38.27 -19.31 48.31
C MET A 1 37.42 -20.02 47.23
N TYR A 2 36.10 -19.71 47.16
CA TYR A 2 35.17 -20.36 46.24
C TYR A 2 34.97 -19.45 45.03
N MET A 3 35.48 -19.89 43.89
CA MET A 3 35.18 -19.29 42.58
C MET A 3 33.79 -19.76 42.16
N GLN A 4 32.81 -18.87 42.16
CA GLN A 4 31.53 -19.07 41.47
C GLN A 4 31.70 -18.82 39.96
N THR A 5 31.60 -19.88 39.18
CA THR A 5 31.51 -19.84 37.72
C THR A 5 30.14 -19.33 37.34
N TYR A 6 30.08 -18.12 36.81
CA TYR A 6 28.87 -17.61 36.12
C TYR A 6 28.65 -18.40 34.84
N LYS A 7 27.61 -19.23 34.83
CA LYS A 7 27.07 -19.78 33.56
C LYS A 7 26.48 -18.64 32.74
N SER A 8 27.09 -18.40 31.59
CA SER A 8 26.49 -17.59 30.57
C SER A 8 25.16 -18.22 30.12
N TYR A 9 24.07 -17.52 30.38
CA TYR A 9 22.77 -17.84 29.78
C TYR A 9 22.91 -17.55 28.27
N ASN A 10 22.92 -18.59 27.47
CA ASN A 10 22.66 -18.47 26.05
C ASN A 10 21.23 -17.92 25.89
N MET A 11 21.12 -16.72 25.32
CA MET A 11 19.86 -16.25 24.75
C MET A 11 19.52 -17.21 23.59
N GLU A 12 18.65 -18.18 23.86
CA GLU A 12 17.95 -18.88 22.78
C GLU A 12 17.21 -17.80 21.98
N GLU A 13 17.55 -17.69 20.70
CA GLU A 13 16.81 -16.88 19.75
C GLU A 13 15.33 -17.27 19.88
N ASN A 14 14.50 -16.31 20.26
CA ASN A 14 13.04 -16.47 20.33
C ASN A 14 12.54 -16.81 18.92
N LYS A 15 12.53 -18.10 18.57
CA LYS A 15 11.81 -18.54 17.37
C LYS A 15 10.35 -18.15 17.55
N PRO A 16 9.73 -17.49 16.56
CA PRO A 16 8.32 -17.13 16.66
C PRO A 16 7.51 -18.39 16.99
N MET A 17 6.59 -18.28 17.94
CA MET A 17 5.75 -19.36 18.43
C MET A 17 4.80 -19.91 17.35
N PHE A 18 4.68 -19.20 16.23
CA PHE A 18 3.82 -19.51 15.08
C PHE A 18 4.66 -19.59 13.81
N PRO A 19 4.23 -20.38 12.81
CA PRO A 19 4.86 -20.40 11.50
C PRO A 19 4.78 -19.00 10.86
N THR A 20 5.85 -18.64 10.15
CA THR A 20 5.95 -17.40 9.39
C THR A 20 6.27 -17.69 7.93
N GLU A 21 5.88 -16.78 7.05
CA GLU A 21 6.22 -16.82 5.63
C GLU A 21 6.87 -15.49 5.23
N GLU A 22 7.81 -15.57 4.30
CA GLU A 22 8.44 -14.41 3.71
C GLU A 22 7.58 -13.87 2.56
N VAL A 23 7.27 -12.58 2.61
CA VAL A 23 6.47 -11.87 1.61
C VAL A 23 7.37 -10.88 0.86
N THR A 24 7.46 -11.05 -0.45
CA THR A 24 8.20 -10.14 -1.32
C THR A 24 7.41 -8.86 -1.58
N LEU A 25 8.10 -7.72 -1.57
CA LEU A 25 7.50 -6.42 -1.83
C LEU A 25 7.67 -6.04 -3.32
N PRO A 26 6.62 -5.57 -4.01
CA PRO A 26 6.72 -5.09 -5.40
C PRO A 26 7.76 -4.00 -5.62
N SER A 27 8.04 -3.17 -4.61
CA SER A 27 9.11 -2.18 -4.63
C SER A 27 10.51 -2.76 -4.61
N LYS A 28 10.67 -4.05 -4.29
CA LYS A 28 11.97 -4.70 -4.03
C LYS A 28 12.82 -3.95 -2.99
N GLY A 29 12.20 -3.12 -2.17
CA GLY A 29 12.90 -2.29 -1.19
C GLY A 29 13.66 -1.09 -1.75
N LEU A 30 13.67 -0.89 -3.07
CA LEU A 30 14.57 0.04 -3.76
C LEU A 30 14.35 1.51 -3.43
N ILE A 31 13.15 1.87 -2.98
CA ILE A 31 12.76 3.25 -2.63
C ILE A 31 12.91 3.56 -1.13
N TYR A 32 13.17 2.56 -0.31
CA TYR A 32 13.32 2.76 1.14
C TYR A 32 14.78 3.02 1.50
N PRO A 33 15.06 3.93 2.46
CA PRO A 33 16.41 4.18 2.97
C PRO A 33 17.08 2.86 3.43
N GLN A 34 18.39 2.76 3.29
CA GLN A 34 19.14 1.51 3.58
C GLN A 34 19.02 1.04 5.04
N ASP A 35 18.81 1.95 5.97
CA ASP A 35 18.59 1.69 7.40
C ASP A 35 17.15 1.28 7.72
N ASN A 36 16.22 1.43 6.78
CA ASN A 36 14.84 0.98 6.93
C ASN A 36 14.74 -0.53 6.67
N PRO A 37 14.13 -1.33 7.56
CA PRO A 37 13.95 -2.77 7.33
C PRO A 37 13.29 -3.14 6.00
N LEU A 38 12.41 -2.28 5.48
CA LEU A 38 11.74 -2.45 4.18
C LEU A 38 12.72 -2.41 2.98
N ALA A 39 13.94 -1.87 3.15
CA ALA A 39 14.97 -1.85 2.11
C ALA A 39 15.45 -3.25 1.69
N LYS A 40 15.15 -4.29 2.49
CA LYS A 40 15.42 -5.68 2.13
C LYS A 40 14.51 -6.19 0.99
N GLY A 41 13.40 -5.51 0.72
CA GLY A 41 12.41 -5.90 -0.30
C GLY A 41 11.56 -7.11 0.07
N VAL A 42 11.70 -7.59 1.30
CA VAL A 42 10.95 -8.72 1.87
C VAL A 42 10.62 -8.43 3.33
N LEU A 43 9.57 -9.04 3.83
CA LEU A 43 9.21 -9.04 5.25
C LEU A 43 8.62 -10.39 5.66
N GLU A 44 8.69 -10.70 6.94
CA GLU A 44 8.06 -11.88 7.54
C GLU A 44 6.65 -11.56 8.02
N MET A 45 5.72 -12.44 7.70
CA MET A 45 4.35 -12.42 8.20
C MET A 45 4.02 -13.75 8.89
N LYS A 46 3.29 -13.69 9.98
CA LYS A 46 2.74 -14.88 10.65
C LYS A 46 1.38 -15.26 10.06
N TYR A 47 1.03 -16.52 10.23
CA TYR A 47 -0.31 -17.01 9.94
C TYR A 47 -1.34 -16.34 10.86
N MET A 48 -2.53 -16.09 10.33
CA MET A 48 -3.66 -15.56 11.11
C MET A 48 -4.18 -16.62 12.09
N THR A 49 -4.47 -16.19 13.30
CA THR A 49 -5.12 -17.02 14.32
C THR A 49 -6.46 -16.39 14.72
N ALA A 50 -7.27 -17.10 15.50
CA ALA A 50 -8.54 -16.54 16.03
C ALA A 50 -8.38 -15.18 16.72
N LYS A 51 -7.20 -14.92 17.31
CA LYS A 51 -6.91 -13.61 17.91
C LYS A 51 -6.89 -12.47 16.89
N GLU A 52 -6.37 -12.72 15.70
CA GLU A 52 -6.38 -11.73 14.63
C GLU A 52 -7.77 -11.60 13.99
N GLU A 53 -8.59 -12.65 14.01
CA GLU A 53 -10.01 -12.58 13.60
C GLU A 53 -10.81 -11.66 14.53
N ASP A 54 -10.50 -11.60 15.83
CA ASP A 54 -11.12 -10.64 16.76
C ASP A 54 -10.86 -9.17 16.33
N ILE A 55 -9.75 -8.91 15.63
CA ILE A 55 -9.48 -7.57 15.07
C ILE A 55 -10.51 -7.25 13.98
N LEU A 56 -10.81 -8.22 13.10
CA LEU A 56 -11.75 -8.05 12.00
C LEU A 56 -13.18 -7.75 12.49
N THR A 57 -13.58 -8.32 13.62
CA THR A 57 -14.92 -8.14 14.21
C THR A 57 -15.00 -6.92 15.14
N ASN A 58 -13.90 -6.19 15.36
CA ASN A 58 -13.90 -5.04 16.25
C ASN A 58 -14.67 -3.86 15.68
N GLU A 59 -15.85 -3.57 16.22
CA GLU A 59 -16.72 -2.50 15.75
C GLU A 59 -16.05 -1.12 15.71
N SER A 60 -15.17 -0.81 16.68
CA SER A 60 -14.47 0.47 16.72
C SER A 60 -13.51 0.62 15.53
N TYR A 61 -12.77 -0.44 15.19
CA TYR A 61 -11.87 -0.44 14.05
C TYR A 61 -12.62 -0.38 12.71
N ILE A 62 -13.77 -1.07 12.62
CA ILE A 62 -14.65 -1.02 11.44
C ILE A 62 -15.20 0.40 11.25
N LYS A 63 -15.78 1.00 12.30
CA LYS A 63 -16.39 2.34 12.25
C LYS A 63 -15.39 3.45 11.88
N ASN A 64 -14.15 3.34 12.31
CA ASN A 64 -13.11 4.33 11.99
C ASN A 64 -12.29 4.00 10.74
N GLY A 65 -12.54 2.85 10.09
CA GLY A 65 -11.88 2.42 8.86
C GLY A 65 -10.45 1.90 9.06
N SER A 66 -10.04 1.56 10.29
CA SER A 66 -8.67 1.13 10.60
C SER A 66 -8.50 -0.40 10.72
N VAL A 67 -9.55 -1.17 10.52
CA VAL A 67 -9.57 -2.62 10.76
C VAL A 67 -8.48 -3.36 9.98
N ILE A 68 -8.34 -3.06 8.69
CA ILE A 68 -7.32 -3.70 7.82
C ILE A 68 -5.91 -3.32 8.28
N ASP A 69 -5.68 -2.03 8.57
CA ASP A 69 -4.36 -1.59 9.06
C ASP A 69 -3.99 -2.30 10.37
N LYS A 70 -4.94 -2.44 11.30
CA LYS A 70 -4.71 -3.15 12.57
C LYS A 70 -4.45 -4.63 12.37
N LEU A 71 -5.13 -5.27 11.42
CA LEU A 71 -4.87 -6.64 11.06
C LEU A 71 -3.45 -6.80 10.50
N LEU A 72 -3.07 -6.00 9.50
CA LEU A 72 -1.76 -6.10 8.87
C LEU A 72 -0.63 -5.79 9.87
N GLU A 73 -0.78 -4.74 10.71
CA GLU A 73 0.17 -4.45 11.80
C GLU A 73 0.36 -5.65 12.75
N ALA A 74 -0.71 -6.41 13.03
CA ALA A 74 -0.65 -7.58 13.91
C ALA A 74 -0.03 -8.82 13.26
N LEU A 75 -0.11 -8.94 11.92
CA LEU A 75 0.42 -10.08 11.17
C LEU A 75 1.89 -9.91 10.77
N ILE A 76 2.39 -8.69 10.60
CA ILE A 76 3.77 -8.42 10.25
C ILE A 76 4.68 -8.70 11.45
N VAL A 77 5.67 -9.59 11.27
CA VAL A 77 6.66 -9.96 12.30
C VAL A 77 7.92 -9.10 12.19
N THR A 78 8.34 -8.77 10.97
CA THR A 78 9.48 -7.88 10.75
C THR A 78 9.23 -6.52 11.40
N PRO A 79 10.15 -6.01 12.25
CA PRO A 79 9.97 -4.74 12.96
C PRO A 79 10.08 -3.56 11.98
N ILE A 80 8.97 -3.15 11.39
CA ILE A 80 8.87 -2.03 10.47
C ILE A 80 8.07 -0.88 11.09
N ASN A 81 8.26 0.33 10.55
CA ASN A 81 7.28 1.39 10.73
C ASN A 81 6.22 1.27 9.63
N TYR A 82 5.04 0.79 9.98
CA TYR A 82 3.93 0.59 9.03
C TYR A 82 3.55 1.85 8.23
N ASN A 83 3.81 3.02 8.79
CA ASN A 83 3.56 4.31 8.14
C ASN A 83 4.46 4.57 6.93
N ASP A 84 5.60 3.88 6.82
CA ASP A 84 6.54 4.04 5.71
C ASP A 84 6.14 3.24 4.47
N LEU A 85 5.27 2.22 4.62
CA LEU A 85 4.80 1.39 3.51
C LEU A 85 4.15 2.24 2.42
N ILE A 86 4.60 2.08 1.18
CA ILE A 86 3.87 2.60 0.02
C ILE A 86 2.63 1.74 -0.25
N VAL A 87 1.67 2.33 -0.95
CA VAL A 87 0.37 1.68 -1.22
C VAL A 87 0.53 0.33 -1.91
N GLY A 88 1.40 0.22 -2.92
CA GLY A 88 1.57 -1.02 -3.67
C GLY A 88 2.17 -2.15 -2.82
N ASP A 89 3.15 -1.86 -1.97
CA ASP A 89 3.69 -2.86 -1.03
C ASP A 89 2.63 -3.28 0.00
N LYS A 90 1.83 -2.33 0.49
CA LYS A 90 0.70 -2.63 1.37
C LYS A 90 -0.33 -3.57 0.70
N ASN A 91 -0.59 -3.40 -0.60
CA ASN A 91 -1.47 -4.28 -1.35
C ASN A 91 -0.92 -5.72 -1.41
N ALA A 92 0.37 -5.91 -1.66
CA ALA A 92 1.01 -7.22 -1.63
C ALA A 92 0.90 -7.89 -0.24
N ILE A 93 1.17 -7.13 0.83
CA ILE A 93 1.00 -7.59 2.21
C ILE A 93 -0.46 -7.99 2.49
N MET A 94 -1.42 -7.26 1.95
CA MET A 94 -2.84 -7.55 2.11
C MET A 94 -3.24 -8.86 1.42
N ILE A 95 -2.76 -9.12 0.20
CA ILE A 95 -2.96 -10.38 -0.51
C ILE A 95 -2.33 -11.54 0.28
N ALA A 96 -1.08 -11.38 0.74
CA ALA A 96 -0.40 -12.37 1.55
C ALA A 96 -1.17 -12.67 2.85
N ALA A 97 -1.66 -11.65 3.56
CA ALA A 97 -2.46 -11.81 4.75
C ALA A 97 -3.74 -12.63 4.51
N ARG A 98 -4.41 -12.42 3.37
CA ARG A 98 -5.59 -13.19 2.97
C ARG A 98 -5.24 -14.66 2.70
N VAL A 99 -4.15 -14.89 1.94
CA VAL A 99 -3.69 -16.24 1.61
C VAL A 99 -3.27 -17.00 2.87
N LEU A 100 -2.52 -16.37 3.77
CA LEU A 100 -2.05 -16.98 5.02
C LEU A 100 -3.18 -17.20 6.03
N GLY A 101 -4.26 -16.39 5.98
CA GLY A 101 -5.40 -16.54 6.88
C GLY A 101 -6.43 -17.56 6.39
N TYR A 102 -6.82 -17.47 5.12
CA TYR A 102 -8.00 -18.17 4.60
C TYR A 102 -7.71 -19.01 3.34
N GLY A 103 -6.44 -19.13 2.96
CA GLY A 103 -6.03 -19.87 1.76
C GLY A 103 -6.10 -19.03 0.49
N LYS A 104 -5.61 -19.64 -0.60
CA LYS A 104 -5.38 -18.98 -1.88
C LYS A 104 -6.63 -18.70 -2.70
N ASP A 105 -7.67 -19.49 -2.50
CA ASP A 105 -8.92 -19.36 -3.26
C ASP A 105 -9.75 -18.17 -2.73
N TYR A 106 -10.12 -17.29 -3.64
CA TYR A 106 -10.98 -16.15 -3.32
C TYR A 106 -12.17 -16.11 -4.27
N THR A 107 -13.37 -16.12 -3.68
CA THR A 107 -14.63 -16.04 -4.40
C THR A 107 -15.24 -14.65 -4.23
N PHE A 108 -15.73 -14.06 -5.32
CA PHE A 108 -16.41 -12.78 -5.32
C PHE A 108 -17.54 -12.76 -6.33
N GLU A 109 -18.54 -11.91 -6.09
CA GLU A 109 -19.67 -11.71 -6.99
C GLU A 109 -19.42 -10.50 -7.89
N LEU A 110 -19.69 -10.65 -9.18
CA LEU A 110 -19.64 -9.59 -10.16
C LEU A 110 -20.82 -9.75 -11.13
N ASP A 111 -21.59 -8.67 -11.34
CA ASP A 111 -22.75 -8.64 -12.22
C ASP A 111 -23.77 -9.77 -11.95
N GLY A 112 -23.83 -10.27 -10.69
CA GLY A 112 -24.71 -11.35 -10.26
C GLY A 112 -24.20 -12.76 -10.52
N GLU A 113 -22.94 -12.89 -10.94
CA GLU A 113 -22.25 -14.18 -11.13
C GLU A 113 -21.11 -14.33 -10.12
N GLU A 114 -20.94 -15.55 -9.61
CA GLU A 114 -19.85 -15.89 -8.70
C GLU A 114 -18.58 -16.23 -9.49
N HIS A 115 -17.47 -15.60 -9.11
CA HIS A 115 -16.16 -15.81 -9.71
C HIS A 115 -15.16 -16.27 -8.65
N ARG A 116 -14.29 -17.21 -9.02
CA ARG A 116 -13.23 -17.74 -8.15
C ARG A 116 -11.88 -17.47 -8.77
N VAL A 117 -10.95 -16.94 -7.98
CA VAL A 117 -9.57 -16.66 -8.39
C VAL A 117 -8.59 -17.31 -7.41
N ASP A 118 -7.45 -17.76 -7.93
CA ASP A 118 -6.30 -18.18 -7.13
C ASP A 118 -5.43 -16.96 -6.88
N LEU A 119 -5.39 -16.47 -5.64
CA LEU A 119 -4.63 -15.27 -5.28
C LEU A 119 -3.11 -15.44 -5.40
N THR A 120 -2.61 -16.66 -5.49
CA THR A 120 -1.17 -16.93 -5.72
C THR A 120 -0.76 -16.74 -7.18
N GLU A 121 -1.72 -16.65 -8.12
CA GLU A 121 -1.48 -16.35 -9.53
C GLU A 121 -1.46 -14.83 -9.82
N VAL A 122 -1.82 -14.02 -8.84
CA VAL A 122 -1.77 -12.55 -8.95
C VAL A 122 -0.33 -12.12 -9.13
N LYS A 123 -0.08 -11.31 -10.15
CA LYS A 123 1.28 -10.89 -10.55
C LYS A 123 1.67 -9.58 -9.88
N ASP A 124 2.93 -9.50 -9.46
CA ASP A 124 3.51 -8.25 -9.01
C ASP A 124 3.89 -7.37 -10.20
N LYS A 125 3.49 -6.12 -10.13
CA LYS A 125 4.02 -5.05 -10.94
C LYS A 125 5.24 -4.47 -10.25
N LEU A 126 6.40 -4.96 -10.61
CA LEU A 126 7.66 -4.57 -9.99
C LEU A 126 8.09 -3.17 -10.40
N ILE A 127 8.74 -2.45 -9.47
CA ILE A 127 9.39 -1.19 -9.80
C ILE A 127 10.56 -1.43 -10.77
N LYS A 128 10.74 -0.52 -11.72
CA LYS A 128 11.87 -0.55 -12.66
C LYS A 128 12.96 0.40 -12.19
N GLU A 129 14.21 -0.07 -12.14
CA GLU A 129 15.35 0.73 -11.67
C GLU A 129 15.60 2.00 -12.51
N GLU A 130 15.22 1.99 -13.80
CA GLU A 130 15.37 3.13 -14.72
C GLU A 130 14.59 4.38 -14.29
N HIS A 131 13.54 4.24 -13.46
CA HIS A 131 12.75 5.36 -12.96
C HIS A 131 13.30 5.96 -11.66
N LEU A 132 14.29 5.30 -11.03
CA LEU A 132 14.79 5.72 -9.72
C LEU A 132 15.81 6.85 -9.85
N GLN A 133 15.69 7.90 -9.05
CA GLN A 133 16.69 8.94 -8.87
C GLN A 133 17.90 8.49 -8.01
N GLY A 134 17.86 7.24 -7.55
CA GLY A 134 18.87 6.58 -6.72
C GLY A 134 18.22 5.60 -5.76
N LYS A 135 18.97 4.58 -5.34
CA LYS A 135 18.50 3.60 -4.37
C LYS A 135 18.23 4.26 -3.02
N GLY A 136 17.14 3.87 -2.38
CA GLY A 136 16.76 4.37 -1.06
C GLY A 136 16.06 5.71 -1.05
N LYS A 137 15.58 6.17 -2.21
CA LYS A 137 14.84 7.44 -2.32
C LYS A 137 13.48 7.23 -2.97
N ASN A 138 12.45 7.64 -2.27
CA ASN A 138 11.09 7.72 -2.82
C ASN A 138 10.89 9.11 -3.46
N GLU A 139 11.67 9.40 -4.49
CA GLU A 139 11.62 10.66 -5.24
C GLU A 139 11.77 10.36 -6.73
N PHE A 140 10.94 11.00 -7.55
CA PHE A 140 10.87 10.84 -8.99
C PHE A 140 10.73 12.18 -9.66
N GLU A 141 11.29 12.33 -10.84
CA GLU A 141 11.17 13.56 -11.65
C GLU A 141 10.16 13.36 -12.79
N PHE A 142 9.45 14.41 -13.12
CA PHE A 142 8.53 14.44 -14.24
C PHE A 142 8.44 15.84 -14.84
N THR A 143 8.55 15.95 -16.16
CA THR A 143 8.33 17.22 -16.87
C THR A 143 6.89 17.27 -17.37
N LEU A 144 6.14 18.25 -16.88
CA LEU A 144 4.75 18.47 -17.24
C LEU A 144 4.63 18.84 -18.74
N PRO A 145 3.84 18.08 -19.54
CA PRO A 145 3.88 18.21 -21.00
C PRO A 145 3.34 19.53 -21.54
N THR A 146 2.45 20.21 -20.82
CA THR A 146 1.81 21.45 -21.30
C THR A 146 2.54 22.69 -20.78
N VAL A 147 2.69 22.82 -19.46
CA VAL A 147 3.34 23.99 -18.84
C VAL A 147 4.87 23.92 -18.89
N LYS A 148 5.45 22.77 -19.33
CA LYS A 148 6.90 22.55 -19.48
C LYS A 148 7.71 22.73 -18.21
N LYS A 149 7.09 22.62 -17.03
CA LYS A 149 7.77 22.72 -15.75
C LYS A 149 8.22 21.35 -15.27
N SER A 150 9.42 21.29 -14.67
CA SER A 150 9.90 20.11 -13.96
C SER A 150 9.30 20.06 -12.56
N ILE A 151 8.86 18.89 -12.16
CA ILE A 151 8.39 18.60 -10.81
C ILE A 151 9.12 17.39 -10.25
N THR A 152 9.34 17.40 -8.94
CA THR A 152 9.70 16.19 -8.20
C THR A 152 8.48 15.70 -7.45
N PHE A 153 8.25 14.40 -7.46
CA PHE A 153 7.13 13.79 -6.76
C PHE A 153 7.54 12.50 -6.06
N LYS A 154 6.67 11.97 -5.20
CA LYS A 154 6.87 10.69 -4.50
C LYS A 154 5.69 9.76 -4.67
N LEU A 155 5.92 8.47 -4.46
CA LEU A 155 4.86 7.49 -4.25
C LEU A 155 4.29 7.69 -2.83
N ILE A 156 2.96 7.63 -2.74
CA ILE A 156 2.22 7.85 -1.49
C ILE A 156 2.46 6.70 -0.52
N THR A 157 2.85 7.05 0.70
CA THR A 157 2.98 6.12 1.82
C THR A 157 1.69 6.05 2.63
N HIS A 158 1.60 5.06 3.51
CA HIS A 158 0.47 4.95 4.45
C HIS A 158 0.31 6.21 5.34
N ALA A 159 1.42 6.79 5.80
CA ALA A 159 1.38 8.06 6.53
C ALA A 159 0.80 9.20 5.68
N ASP A 160 1.13 9.24 4.40
CA ASP A 160 0.58 10.26 3.50
C ASP A 160 -0.91 10.05 3.25
N GLU A 161 -1.37 8.81 3.08
CA GLU A 161 -2.81 8.50 2.94
C GLU A 161 -3.60 9.01 4.15
N LYS A 162 -3.12 8.74 5.37
CA LYS A 162 -3.76 9.26 6.59
C LYS A 162 -3.81 10.80 6.62
N LYS A 163 -2.74 11.48 6.18
CA LYS A 163 -2.73 12.95 6.10
C LYS A 163 -3.73 13.45 5.08
N ILE A 164 -3.79 12.83 3.89
CA ILE A 164 -4.74 13.17 2.82
C ILE A 164 -6.17 12.99 3.32
N GLU A 165 -6.50 11.84 3.91
CA GLU A 165 -7.83 11.58 4.46
C GLU A 165 -8.26 12.60 5.51
N ASN A 166 -7.35 12.94 6.44
CA ASN A 166 -7.63 13.91 7.49
C ASN A 166 -7.86 15.31 6.91
N GLU A 167 -7.06 15.73 5.92
CA GLU A 167 -7.22 17.02 5.23
C GLU A 167 -8.55 17.06 4.46
N VAL A 168 -8.89 15.99 3.71
CA VAL A 168 -10.17 15.87 2.98
C VAL A 168 -11.35 15.86 3.93
N LYS A 169 -11.30 15.11 5.04
CA LYS A 169 -12.33 15.12 6.09
C LYS A 169 -12.52 16.51 6.70
N GLY A 170 -11.42 17.24 6.93
CA GLY A 170 -11.43 18.63 7.41
C GLY A 170 -12.14 19.56 6.42
N LEU A 171 -11.76 19.50 5.14
CA LEU A 171 -12.38 20.31 4.07
C LEU A 171 -13.88 20.01 3.90
N LYS A 172 -14.29 18.74 3.96
CA LYS A 172 -15.71 18.36 3.90
C LYS A 172 -16.52 18.88 5.09
N LYS A 173 -15.91 18.99 6.29
CA LYS A 173 -16.59 19.61 7.45
C LYS A 173 -16.82 21.13 7.26
N MET A 174 -15.87 21.80 6.59
CA MET A 174 -16.01 23.25 6.30
C MET A 174 -16.96 23.52 5.13
N ASN A 175 -16.95 22.66 4.12
CA ASN A 175 -17.84 22.74 2.96
C ASN A 175 -18.25 21.32 2.53
N LYS A 176 -19.50 20.94 2.81
CA LYS A 176 -20.04 19.61 2.52
C LYS A 176 -19.98 19.22 1.04
N ASN A 177 -19.98 20.19 0.14
CA ASN A 177 -19.91 19.98 -1.32
C ASN A 177 -18.47 19.99 -1.87
N SER A 178 -17.45 20.09 -1.01
CA SER A 178 -16.06 20.08 -1.44
C SER A 178 -15.63 18.67 -1.88
N SER A 179 -15.24 18.55 -3.15
CA SER A 179 -14.62 17.34 -3.71
C SER A 179 -13.10 17.54 -3.93
N ALA A 180 -12.42 18.10 -2.92
CA ALA A 180 -11.01 18.48 -3.02
C ALA A 180 -10.02 17.30 -2.93
N GLU A 181 -10.48 16.06 -3.09
CA GLU A 181 -9.64 14.86 -2.90
C GLU A 181 -8.48 14.81 -3.88
N TYR A 182 -8.73 15.05 -5.19
CA TYR A 182 -7.67 15.05 -6.20
C TYR A 182 -6.60 16.10 -5.94
N THR A 183 -7.03 17.33 -5.66
CA THR A 183 -6.12 18.44 -5.41
C THR A 183 -5.31 18.21 -4.13
N THR A 184 -5.95 17.70 -3.08
CA THR A 184 -5.27 17.34 -1.83
C THR A 184 -4.24 16.24 -2.06
N ARG A 185 -4.58 15.17 -2.78
CA ARG A 185 -3.63 14.10 -3.11
C ARG A 185 -2.43 14.64 -3.88
N LEU A 186 -2.61 15.48 -4.89
CA LEU A 186 -1.52 16.09 -5.65
C LEU A 186 -0.61 16.98 -4.80
N LYS A 187 -1.16 17.73 -3.82
CA LYS A 187 -0.38 18.51 -2.86
C LYS A 187 0.52 17.67 -1.96
N HIS A 188 0.14 16.42 -1.69
CA HIS A 188 0.93 15.46 -0.92
C HIS A 188 1.88 14.63 -1.78
N THR A 189 1.56 14.45 -3.05
CA THR A 189 2.37 13.70 -4.02
C THR A 189 3.54 14.54 -4.53
N ILE A 190 3.31 15.80 -4.93
CA ILE A 190 4.34 16.69 -5.47
C ILE A 190 5.22 17.23 -4.33
N LEU A 191 6.54 17.08 -4.49
CA LEU A 191 7.55 17.50 -3.53
C LEU A 191 8.12 18.87 -3.88
N SER A 192 8.39 19.13 -5.18
CA SER A 192 8.95 20.39 -5.64
C SER A 192 8.39 20.79 -7.01
N VAL A 193 8.54 22.07 -7.33
CA VAL A 193 8.26 22.66 -8.64
C VAL A 193 9.46 23.49 -9.05
N GLU A 194 10.08 23.16 -10.18
CA GLU A 194 11.32 23.84 -10.67
C GLU A 194 12.43 23.85 -9.59
N GLY A 195 12.54 22.77 -8.79
CA GLY A 195 13.52 22.65 -7.70
C GLY A 195 13.17 23.43 -6.43
N ASP A 196 12.04 24.09 -6.37
CA ASP A 196 11.53 24.73 -5.14
C ASP A 196 10.68 23.75 -4.33
N TYR A 197 11.17 23.35 -3.14
CA TYR A 197 10.56 22.40 -2.20
C TYR A 197 9.64 23.09 -1.17
N GLU A 198 9.47 24.41 -1.25
CA GLU A 198 8.60 25.14 -0.33
C GLU A 198 7.14 24.67 -0.45
N ARG A 199 6.58 24.18 0.66
CA ARG A 199 5.19 23.66 0.69
C ARG A 199 4.16 24.67 0.21
N LYS A 200 4.41 25.97 0.43
CA LYS A 200 3.54 27.03 -0.04
C LYS A 200 3.56 27.13 -1.55
N THR A 201 4.75 27.08 -2.18
CA THR A 201 4.93 27.11 -3.63
C THR A 201 4.23 25.93 -4.29
N VAL A 202 4.45 24.69 -3.77
CA VAL A 202 3.79 23.50 -4.28
C VAL A 202 2.28 23.63 -4.20
N ARG A 203 1.73 24.05 -3.05
CA ARG A 203 0.28 24.23 -2.88
C ARG A 203 -0.31 25.24 -3.84
N GLN A 204 0.32 26.40 -3.97
CA GLN A 204 -0.12 27.44 -4.91
C GLN A 204 -0.06 26.95 -6.35
N PHE A 205 0.99 26.22 -6.72
CA PHE A 205 1.11 25.65 -8.07
C PHE A 205 0.00 24.63 -8.35
N VAL A 206 -0.26 23.70 -7.43
CA VAL A 206 -1.33 22.70 -7.59
C VAL A 206 -2.70 23.35 -7.71
N GLU A 207 -2.95 24.45 -6.98
CA GLU A 207 -4.24 25.15 -6.99
C GLU A 207 -4.45 26.02 -8.22
N ASN A 208 -3.39 26.69 -8.70
CA ASN A 208 -3.53 27.76 -9.67
C ASN A 208 -2.70 27.59 -10.95
N GLY A 209 -1.70 26.70 -10.95
CA GLY A 209 -0.74 26.56 -12.05
C GLY A 209 -0.75 25.20 -12.74
N LEU A 210 -1.22 24.16 -12.06
CA LEU A 210 -1.25 22.80 -12.61
C LEU A 210 -2.49 22.59 -13.49
N LEU A 211 -2.28 22.50 -14.79
CA LEU A 211 -3.37 22.26 -15.73
C LEU A 211 -3.92 20.84 -15.62
N ALA A 212 -5.21 20.65 -15.90
CA ALA A 212 -5.87 19.35 -15.85
C ALA A 212 -5.20 18.29 -16.75
N ARG A 213 -4.69 18.69 -17.94
CA ARG A 213 -3.92 17.81 -18.84
C ARG A 213 -2.62 17.35 -18.22
N ASP A 214 -1.89 18.24 -17.58
CA ASP A 214 -0.63 17.94 -16.89
C ASP A 214 -0.85 17.06 -15.64
N ALA A 215 -1.89 17.36 -14.87
CA ALA A 215 -2.30 16.55 -13.74
C ALA A 215 -2.70 15.13 -14.17
N ARG A 216 -3.36 14.98 -15.32
CA ARG A 216 -3.69 13.67 -15.92
C ARG A 216 -2.42 12.92 -16.34
N ALA A 217 -1.53 13.58 -17.08
CA ALA A 217 -0.27 12.99 -17.53
C ALA A 217 0.59 12.52 -16.34
N LEU A 218 0.68 13.32 -15.27
CA LEU A 218 1.37 12.93 -14.05
C LEU A 218 0.75 11.67 -13.42
N ARG A 219 -0.58 11.59 -13.31
CA ARG A 219 -1.24 10.40 -12.75
C ARG A 219 -1.02 9.15 -13.60
N GLU A 220 -1.04 9.29 -14.92
CA GLU A 220 -0.74 8.18 -15.85
C GLU A 220 0.70 7.71 -15.67
N TYR A 221 1.66 8.64 -15.54
CA TYR A 221 3.05 8.30 -15.28
C TYR A 221 3.26 7.65 -13.91
N ILE A 222 2.66 8.19 -12.85
CA ILE A 222 2.68 7.54 -11.52
C ILE A 222 2.13 6.12 -11.61
N LYS A 223 0.98 5.94 -12.25
CA LYS A 223 0.38 4.62 -12.45
C LYS A 223 1.31 3.68 -13.22
N GLU A 224 2.11 4.18 -14.16
CA GLU A 224 3.07 3.39 -14.92
C GLU A 224 4.23 2.91 -14.06
N ILE A 225 4.84 3.81 -13.26
CA ILE A 225 6.06 3.52 -12.50
C ILE A 225 5.81 2.89 -11.11
N GLN A 226 4.63 3.13 -10.54
CA GLN A 226 4.28 2.65 -9.20
C GLN A 226 4.33 1.12 -9.15
N PRO A 227 5.14 0.52 -8.26
CA PRO A 227 5.05 -0.90 -7.97
C PRO A 227 3.71 -1.19 -7.29
N ASP A 228 3.11 -2.32 -7.63
CA ASP A 228 1.79 -2.72 -7.11
C ASP A 228 1.58 -4.22 -7.34
N VAL A 229 0.44 -4.72 -6.93
CA VAL A 229 -0.07 -6.04 -7.31
C VAL A 229 -1.08 -5.85 -8.43
N ASP A 230 -0.96 -6.64 -9.51
CA ASP A 230 -1.94 -6.61 -10.59
C ASP A 230 -3.19 -7.40 -10.20
N LEU A 231 -4.14 -6.70 -9.62
CA LEU A 231 -5.42 -7.23 -9.19
C LEU A 231 -6.44 -7.33 -10.34
N THR A 232 -5.96 -7.54 -11.55
CA THR A 232 -6.83 -7.72 -12.73
C THR A 232 -7.06 -9.22 -12.96
N TYR A 233 -8.31 -9.61 -13.01
CA TYR A 233 -8.75 -10.96 -13.37
C TYR A 233 -9.37 -10.94 -14.77
N ASP A 234 -8.92 -11.85 -15.61
CA ASP A 234 -9.43 -11.98 -16.99
C ASP A 234 -10.69 -12.84 -17.00
N LEU A 235 -11.83 -12.20 -17.20
CA LEU A 235 -13.12 -12.83 -17.38
C LEU A 235 -13.39 -13.11 -18.85
N GLU A 236 -13.60 -14.37 -19.19
CA GLU A 236 -14.09 -14.79 -20.50
C GLU A 236 -15.63 -14.85 -20.47
N ASN A 237 -16.27 -14.06 -21.33
CA ASN A 237 -17.72 -14.08 -21.47
C ASN A 237 -18.17 -15.28 -22.35
N ALA A 238 -19.47 -15.55 -22.41
CA ALA A 238 -20.05 -16.63 -23.23
C ALA A 238 -19.76 -16.50 -24.75
N ALA A 239 -19.31 -15.35 -25.22
CA ALA A 239 -18.91 -15.10 -26.60
C ALA A 239 -17.39 -15.28 -26.83
N GLY A 240 -16.62 -15.63 -25.78
CA GLY A 240 -15.16 -15.77 -25.83
C GLY A 240 -14.36 -14.47 -25.73
N ASP A 241 -15.02 -13.33 -25.42
CA ASP A 241 -14.30 -12.08 -25.19
C ASP A 241 -13.75 -12.06 -23.77
N VAL A 242 -12.47 -11.70 -23.65
CA VAL A 242 -11.79 -11.54 -22.36
C VAL A 242 -11.88 -10.09 -21.90
N LYS A 243 -12.40 -9.88 -20.71
CA LYS A 243 -12.46 -8.57 -20.08
C LYS A 243 -11.70 -8.58 -18.77
N GLY A 244 -10.64 -7.77 -18.68
CA GLY A 244 -9.93 -7.56 -17.42
C GLY A 244 -10.82 -6.86 -16.38
N VAL A 245 -11.07 -7.52 -15.26
CA VAL A 245 -11.90 -7.03 -14.16
C VAL A 245 -11.04 -6.92 -12.91
N LYS A 246 -11.22 -5.84 -12.15
CA LYS A 246 -10.51 -5.72 -10.87
C LYS A 246 -11.12 -6.64 -9.83
N ILE A 247 -10.27 -7.45 -9.19
CA ILE A 247 -10.62 -8.21 -8.00
C ILE A 247 -11.01 -7.22 -6.89
N PRO A 248 -12.22 -7.30 -6.33
CA PRO A 248 -12.66 -6.39 -5.28
C PRO A 248 -11.94 -6.69 -3.98
N ILE A 249 -11.24 -5.68 -3.43
CA ILE A 249 -10.59 -5.79 -2.13
C ILE A 249 -11.27 -4.82 -1.15
N GLY A 250 -11.89 -5.37 -0.13
CA GLY A 250 -12.57 -4.63 0.92
C GLY A 250 -12.57 -5.42 2.22
N ILE A 251 -13.41 -5.04 3.16
CA ILE A 251 -13.58 -5.80 4.41
C ILE A 251 -14.00 -7.23 4.11
N THR A 252 -14.91 -7.44 3.16
CA THR A 252 -15.38 -8.76 2.70
C THR A 252 -14.27 -9.64 2.14
N PHE A 253 -13.16 -9.07 1.69
CA PHE A 253 -11.99 -9.83 1.23
C PHE A 253 -11.40 -10.72 2.33
N PHE A 254 -11.51 -10.30 3.60
CA PHE A 254 -11.06 -11.05 4.76
C PHE A 254 -12.17 -11.86 5.45
N TRP A 255 -13.40 -11.81 4.94
CA TRP A 255 -14.52 -12.61 5.42
C TRP A 255 -15.04 -13.52 4.32
N PRO A 256 -14.52 -14.78 4.22
CA PRO A 256 -14.95 -15.69 3.16
C PRO A 256 -16.42 -16.13 3.27
N ASP A 257 -17.00 -16.07 4.46
CA ASP A 257 -18.37 -16.52 4.72
C ASP A 257 -19.13 -15.50 5.56
N SER A 258 -19.78 -14.54 4.88
CA SER A 258 -20.59 -13.49 5.54
C SER A 258 -21.98 -14.03 6.00
N GLU A 259 -22.04 -15.24 6.54
CA GLU A 259 -23.23 -15.79 7.22
C GLU A 259 -23.09 -15.66 8.74
N LEU A 260 -22.62 -14.53 9.24
CA LEU A 260 -22.71 -14.18 10.67
C LEU A 260 -23.53 -12.91 10.87
#